data_b3e1b25051c440dd9af593c015838dae
#
_entry.id   b3e1b25051c440dd9af593c015838dae
#
_cell.length_a   1.000
_cell.length_b   1.000
_cell.length_c   1.000
_cell.angle_alpha   90.00
_cell.angle_beta   90.00
_cell.angle_gamma   90.00
#
_symmetry.space_group_name_H-M   'P 1'
#
loop_
_entity.id
_entity.type
_entity.pdbx_description
1 polymer ?
#
loop_
_entity_poly.entity_id
_entity_poly.type
_entity_poly.pdbx_seq_one_letter_code
_entity_poly.pdbx_strand_id
1 'polypeptide(L)'
;MPHRPVHRFAVHAAVAFLLAGCVFAIAYHYDNKYLFGPPYGSDGVIEVSDDDLDRLVPLVDGWMLSVDGAPRTETFIGQYSNFSYAPGGTSAFGSAVYELTLSYVGAQRERALVLLVPEVYGDFTLYVNGVVAAAGGDGAQVGIVADRDTRLRLEVRNDEHYYSGLVYPPVLGTAQQMANVSFANALSACVLVLGPLAAALFAFAVRRKRDGDALARDFGVLCAAFAVAGAHGLVWHLGAAGAWWYAVEDAAWTCVLVSAVSV
;
A
#
# COMPACT_ATOMS: atom_id res chain seq x y z
N MET A 1 44.64 7.60 -29.37
CA MET A 1 44.02 6.52 -28.63
C MET A 1 42.84 7.05 -27.83
N PRO A 2 41.57 6.81 -28.20
CA PRO A 2 40.42 7.27 -27.44
C PRO A 2 39.69 6.10 -26.79
N HIS A 3 40.24 5.55 -25.67
CA HIS A 3 39.57 4.50 -24.90
C HIS A 3 38.81 5.02 -23.67
N ARG A 4 38.63 6.35 -23.53
CA ARG A 4 37.97 6.96 -22.34
C ARG A 4 36.43 6.96 -22.29
N PRO A 5 35.66 6.95 -23.41
CA PRO A 5 34.18 7.04 -23.29
C PRO A 5 33.54 5.74 -22.81
N VAL A 6 34.00 4.56 -23.21
CA VAL A 6 33.41 3.27 -22.85
C VAL A 6 33.54 2.99 -21.35
N HIS A 7 34.68 3.30 -20.75
CA HIS A 7 34.90 3.08 -19.32
C HIS A 7 33.99 3.97 -18.46
N ARG A 8 33.79 5.22 -18.85
CA ARG A 8 32.85 6.11 -18.12
C ARG A 8 31.42 5.63 -18.23
N PHE A 9 30.98 5.22 -19.40
CA PHE A 9 29.64 4.65 -19.59
C PHE A 9 29.45 3.40 -18.71
N ALA A 10 30.39 2.46 -18.71
CA ALA A 10 30.32 1.25 -17.88
C ALA A 10 30.23 1.57 -16.37
N VAL A 11 31.00 2.58 -15.91
CA VAL A 11 30.95 3.02 -14.51
C VAL A 11 29.57 3.61 -14.16
N HIS A 12 29.02 4.51 -15.00
CA HIS A 12 27.71 5.09 -14.75
C HIS A 12 26.59 4.04 -14.79
N ALA A 13 26.65 3.10 -15.75
CA ALA A 13 25.71 1.99 -15.83
C ALA A 13 25.78 1.10 -14.59
N ALA A 14 26.98 0.77 -14.11
CA ALA A 14 27.16 -0.02 -12.89
C ALA A 14 26.61 0.70 -11.64
N VAL A 15 26.88 2.01 -11.51
CA VAL A 15 26.35 2.82 -10.40
C VAL A 15 24.82 2.88 -10.45
N ALA A 16 24.24 3.12 -11.63
CA ALA A 16 22.79 3.17 -11.82
C ALA A 16 22.15 1.82 -11.47
N PHE A 17 22.73 0.71 -11.90
CA PHE A 17 22.26 -0.63 -11.59
C PHE A 17 22.35 -0.93 -10.09
N LEU A 18 23.43 -0.52 -9.45
CA LEU A 18 23.62 -0.71 -8.00
C LEU A 18 22.61 0.11 -7.19
N LEU A 19 22.37 1.38 -7.59
CA LEU A 19 21.36 2.23 -6.97
C LEU A 19 19.94 1.65 -7.15
N ALA A 20 19.60 1.20 -8.36
CA ALA A 20 18.31 0.55 -8.62
C ALA A 20 18.16 -0.72 -7.79
N GLY A 21 19.20 -1.54 -7.66
CA GLY A 21 19.22 -2.72 -6.81
C GLY A 21 19.02 -2.40 -5.33
N CYS A 22 19.67 -1.33 -4.83
CA CYS A 22 19.45 -0.86 -3.45
C CYS A 22 18.02 -0.38 -3.22
N VAL A 23 17.46 0.43 -4.13
CA VAL A 23 16.06 0.89 -4.05
C VAL A 23 15.11 -0.29 -4.07
N PHE A 24 15.31 -1.24 -4.98
CA PHE A 24 14.51 -2.46 -5.05
C PHE A 24 14.58 -3.27 -3.76
N ALA A 25 15.79 -3.48 -3.22
CA ALA A 25 15.98 -4.24 -1.98
C ALA A 25 15.30 -3.57 -0.78
N ILE A 26 15.36 -2.23 -0.70
CA ILE A 26 14.68 -1.45 0.33
C ILE A 26 13.16 -1.59 0.16
N ALA A 27 12.64 -1.34 -1.04
CA ALA A 27 11.20 -1.45 -1.32
C ALA A 27 10.69 -2.87 -1.03
N TYR A 28 11.42 -3.90 -1.49
CA TYR A 28 11.07 -5.30 -1.22
C TYR A 28 11.03 -5.62 0.28
N HIS A 29 11.96 -5.09 1.05
CA HIS A 29 11.99 -5.34 2.49
C HIS A 29 10.87 -4.63 3.25
N TYR A 30 10.53 -3.40 2.86
CA TYR A 30 9.54 -2.60 3.56
C TYR A 30 8.10 -2.88 3.12
N ASP A 31 7.88 -3.28 1.87
CA ASP A 31 6.54 -3.51 1.31
C ASP A 31 6.16 -5.00 1.19
N ASN A 32 7.01 -5.89 1.70
CA ASN A 32 6.75 -7.32 1.61
C ASN A 32 5.96 -7.84 2.82
N LYS A 33 4.64 -7.95 2.65
CA LYS A 33 3.73 -8.49 3.67
C LYS A 33 4.07 -9.89 4.19
N TYR A 34 4.84 -10.67 3.43
CA TYR A 34 5.29 -12.01 3.83
C TYR A 34 6.53 -12.03 4.75
N LEU A 35 7.15 -10.87 4.98
CA LEU A 35 8.27 -10.71 5.92
C LEU A 35 7.84 -10.22 7.29
N PHE A 36 6.56 -10.06 7.55
CA PHE A 36 6.06 -9.66 8.85
C PHE A 36 6.32 -10.79 9.87
N GLY A 37 6.94 -10.41 10.99
CA GLY A 37 7.16 -11.31 12.12
C GLY A 37 5.89 -11.48 12.97
N PRO A 38 5.95 -12.33 14.02
CA PRO A 38 4.83 -12.55 14.94
C PRO A 38 4.29 -11.24 15.50
N PRO A 39 3.07 -11.23 16.06
CA PRO A 39 2.24 -12.39 16.35
C PRO A 39 1.56 -12.96 15.11
N TYR A 40 1.35 -14.28 15.09
CA TYR A 40 0.60 -14.98 14.05
C TYR A 40 -0.76 -15.40 14.59
N GLY A 41 -1.79 -15.23 13.76
CA GLY A 41 -3.13 -15.67 14.07
C GLY A 41 -3.48 -17.03 13.47
N SER A 42 -4.48 -17.69 14.04
CA SER A 42 -5.09 -18.89 13.49
C SER A 42 -6.54 -19.02 13.95
N ASP A 43 -7.36 -19.71 13.18
CA ASP A 43 -8.76 -20.02 13.52
C ASP A 43 -9.60 -18.82 13.98
N GLY A 44 -9.39 -17.67 13.36
CA GLY A 44 -10.13 -16.45 13.68
C GLY A 44 -9.61 -15.69 14.93
N VAL A 45 -8.43 -16.06 15.47
CA VAL A 45 -7.89 -15.44 16.68
C VAL A 45 -6.42 -15.06 16.46
N ILE A 46 -6.05 -13.87 16.95
CA ILE A 46 -4.66 -13.44 17.09
C ILE A 46 -4.42 -12.98 18.53
N GLU A 47 -3.39 -13.52 19.16
CA GLU A 47 -2.97 -13.09 20.50
C GLU A 47 -1.93 -12.00 20.38
N VAL A 48 -2.11 -10.89 21.12
CA VAL A 48 -1.20 -9.75 21.14
C VAL A 48 -0.83 -9.41 22.58
N SER A 49 0.47 -9.35 22.87
CA SER A 49 1.04 -8.99 24.15
C SER A 49 1.52 -7.54 24.20
N ASP A 50 1.96 -7.10 25.38
CA ASP A 50 2.59 -5.79 25.55
C ASP A 50 3.88 -5.67 24.73
N ASP A 51 4.69 -6.74 24.69
CA ASP A 51 5.97 -6.79 23.95
C ASP A 51 5.75 -6.69 22.44
N ASP A 52 4.65 -7.24 21.92
CA ASP A 52 4.30 -7.10 20.51
C ASP A 52 3.96 -5.65 20.15
N LEU A 53 3.37 -4.91 21.09
CA LEU A 53 2.96 -3.51 20.90
C LEU A 53 4.10 -2.49 21.05
N ASP A 54 5.32 -2.93 21.34
CA ASP A 54 6.51 -2.07 21.22
C ASP A 54 6.79 -1.69 19.77
N ARG A 55 6.22 -2.44 18.83
CA ARG A 55 6.23 -2.19 17.38
C ARG A 55 4.82 -2.19 16.81
N LEU A 56 4.71 -1.80 15.55
CA LEU A 56 3.47 -2.00 14.81
C LEU A 56 3.20 -3.49 14.62
N VAL A 57 1.96 -3.89 14.82
CA VAL A 57 1.48 -5.26 14.67
C VAL A 57 0.58 -5.37 13.44
N PRO A 58 1.09 -5.85 12.29
CA PRO A 58 0.26 -6.13 11.14
C PRO A 58 -0.60 -7.37 11.41
N LEU A 59 -1.90 -7.25 11.24
CA LEU A 59 -2.87 -8.32 11.42
C LEU A 59 -2.98 -9.12 10.11
N VAL A 60 -1.99 -9.98 9.84
CA VAL A 60 -1.87 -10.70 8.56
C VAL A 60 -2.67 -11.99 8.57
N ASP A 61 -2.46 -12.85 9.56
CA ASP A 61 -2.92 -14.24 9.59
C ASP A 61 -4.18 -14.42 10.44
N GLY A 62 -4.78 -15.59 10.31
CA GLY A 62 -5.88 -16.06 11.16
C GLY A 62 -7.24 -15.44 10.85
N TRP A 63 -7.38 -14.70 9.76
CA TRP A 63 -8.67 -14.14 9.37
C TRP A 63 -9.62 -15.23 8.87
N MET A 64 -10.88 -15.14 9.27
CA MET A 64 -11.96 -15.95 8.71
C MET A 64 -12.65 -15.17 7.60
N LEU A 65 -12.58 -15.68 6.37
CA LEU A 65 -13.16 -15.07 5.17
C LEU A 65 -14.40 -15.82 4.73
N SER A 66 -15.46 -15.08 4.39
CA SER A 66 -16.64 -15.56 3.68
C SER A 66 -16.91 -14.65 2.49
N VAL A 67 -16.97 -15.21 1.27
CA VAL A 67 -17.28 -14.47 0.04
C VAL A 67 -18.68 -14.84 -0.40
N ASP A 68 -19.54 -13.86 -0.69
CA ASP A 68 -20.93 -14.00 -1.15
C ASP A 68 -21.77 -14.99 -0.30
N GLY A 69 -21.50 -15.03 1.01
CA GLY A 69 -22.20 -15.91 1.93
C GLY A 69 -21.73 -17.38 1.93
N ALA A 70 -20.64 -17.70 1.25
CA ALA A 70 -20.01 -19.02 1.31
C ALA A 70 -19.54 -19.36 2.73
N PRO A 71 -19.32 -20.65 3.04
CA PRO A 71 -18.77 -21.05 4.33
C PRO A 71 -17.45 -20.35 4.63
N ARG A 72 -17.24 -19.99 5.89
CA ARG A 72 -16.01 -19.35 6.35
C ARG A 72 -14.80 -20.22 6.13
N THR A 73 -13.74 -19.62 5.63
CA THR A 73 -12.46 -20.26 5.41
C THR A 73 -11.36 -19.41 6.03
N GLU A 74 -10.42 -20.04 6.69
CA GLU A 74 -9.23 -19.34 7.19
C GLU A 74 -8.40 -18.81 6.03
N THR A 75 -7.90 -17.58 6.18
CA THR A 75 -7.08 -16.89 5.19
C THR A 75 -6.05 -15.99 5.84
N PHE A 76 -5.04 -15.61 5.09
CA PHE A 76 -4.19 -14.47 5.42
C PHE A 76 -4.47 -13.30 4.48
N ILE A 77 -4.28 -12.08 4.95
CA ILE A 77 -4.55 -10.89 4.15
C ILE A 77 -3.62 -10.83 2.94
N GLY A 78 -4.22 -10.62 1.77
CA GLY A 78 -3.54 -10.62 0.48
C GLY A 78 -3.30 -12.02 -0.12
N GLN A 79 -3.88 -13.07 0.46
CA GLN A 79 -3.90 -14.40 -0.17
C GLN A 79 -4.66 -14.36 -1.50
N TYR A 80 -5.75 -13.63 -1.52
CA TYR A 80 -6.57 -13.44 -2.70
C TYR A 80 -6.53 -11.97 -3.11
N SER A 81 -6.08 -11.69 -4.32
CA SER A 81 -6.12 -10.34 -4.90
C SER A 81 -7.47 -9.99 -5.54
N ASN A 82 -8.36 -10.99 -5.60
CA ASN A 82 -9.65 -10.90 -6.26
C ASN A 82 -10.60 -11.94 -5.65
N PHE A 83 -11.85 -11.60 -5.42
CA PHE A 83 -12.83 -12.52 -4.82
C PHE A 83 -13.04 -13.79 -5.63
N SER A 84 -12.89 -13.75 -6.96
CA SER A 84 -13.05 -14.96 -7.80
C SER A 84 -12.02 -16.06 -7.50
N TYR A 85 -10.92 -15.75 -6.83
CA TYR A 85 -9.91 -16.74 -6.43
C TYR A 85 -10.17 -17.30 -5.03
N ALA A 86 -11.04 -16.67 -4.26
CA ALA A 86 -11.40 -17.16 -2.93
C ALA A 86 -12.45 -18.27 -2.99
N PRO A 87 -12.50 -19.17 -2.00
CA PRO A 87 -13.54 -20.18 -1.91
C PRO A 87 -14.95 -19.54 -1.90
N GLY A 88 -15.80 -19.99 -2.82
CA GLY A 88 -17.15 -19.47 -3.03
C GLY A 88 -17.25 -18.29 -3.97
N GLY A 89 -16.15 -17.64 -4.30
CA GLY A 89 -16.13 -16.50 -5.22
C GLY A 89 -16.23 -16.92 -6.67
N THR A 90 -16.96 -16.17 -7.48
CA THR A 90 -17.14 -16.41 -8.92
C THR A 90 -16.79 -15.20 -9.77
N SER A 91 -16.61 -14.04 -9.14
CA SER A 91 -16.35 -12.74 -9.76
C SER A 91 -15.42 -11.90 -8.89
N ALA A 92 -14.78 -10.91 -9.48
CA ALA A 92 -14.12 -9.83 -8.73
C ALA A 92 -15.14 -8.95 -7.98
N PHE A 93 -16.35 -8.87 -8.52
CA PHE A 93 -17.46 -8.10 -7.95
C PHE A 93 -18.25 -8.97 -7.00
N GLY A 94 -18.73 -8.38 -5.90
CA GLY A 94 -19.47 -9.10 -4.88
C GLY A 94 -19.20 -8.56 -3.48
N SER A 95 -19.44 -9.38 -2.48
CA SER A 95 -19.26 -9.03 -1.08
C SER A 95 -18.39 -10.05 -0.35
N ALA A 96 -17.63 -9.57 0.63
CA ALA A 96 -16.84 -10.43 1.50
C ALA A 96 -16.92 -9.95 2.94
N VAL A 97 -16.81 -10.89 3.86
CA VAL A 97 -16.74 -10.64 5.30
C VAL A 97 -15.46 -11.25 5.83
N TYR A 98 -14.64 -10.41 6.44
CA TYR A 98 -13.42 -10.80 7.16
C TYR A 98 -13.69 -10.66 8.66
N GLU A 99 -13.39 -11.69 9.44
CA GLU A 99 -13.56 -11.68 10.89
C GLU A 99 -12.26 -12.13 11.57
N LEU A 100 -11.90 -11.41 12.65
CA LEU A 100 -10.75 -11.71 13.48
C LEU A 100 -11.06 -11.31 14.92
N THR A 101 -10.71 -12.14 15.87
CA THR A 101 -10.71 -11.80 17.28
C THR A 101 -9.31 -11.46 17.73
N LEU A 102 -9.11 -10.23 18.18
CA LEU A 102 -7.89 -9.77 18.82
C LEU A 102 -7.95 -10.13 20.30
N SER A 103 -7.16 -11.09 20.75
CA SER A 103 -7.02 -11.47 22.15
C SER A 103 -5.81 -10.75 22.74
N TYR A 104 -6.08 -9.76 23.62
CA TYR A 104 -5.00 -9.03 24.27
C TYR A 104 -4.62 -9.72 25.59
N VAL A 105 -3.37 -10.17 25.66
CA VAL A 105 -2.81 -10.90 26.81
C VAL A 105 -1.82 -10.08 27.66
N GLY A 106 -1.80 -8.75 27.46
CA GLY A 106 -0.93 -7.85 28.22
C GLY A 106 -1.35 -7.62 29.67
N ALA A 107 -0.48 -6.97 30.42
CA ALA A 107 -0.70 -6.69 31.85
C ALA A 107 -1.74 -5.60 32.10
N GLN A 108 -1.90 -4.65 31.17
CA GLN A 108 -2.87 -3.57 31.26
C GLN A 108 -4.20 -4.02 30.66
N ARG A 109 -5.27 -3.95 31.46
CA ARG A 109 -6.62 -4.06 30.90
C ARG A 109 -7.01 -2.75 30.21
N GLU A 110 -7.77 -2.86 29.12
CA GLU A 110 -8.31 -1.69 28.38
C GLU A 110 -7.21 -0.78 27.84
N ARG A 111 -6.26 -1.35 27.07
CA ARG A 111 -5.23 -0.57 26.42
C ARG A 111 -5.79 0.21 25.22
N ALA A 112 -5.62 1.52 25.23
CA ALA A 112 -5.99 2.36 24.09
C ALA A 112 -5.00 2.19 22.95
N LEU A 113 -5.50 1.73 21.80
CA LEU A 113 -4.74 1.48 20.57
C LEU A 113 -5.41 2.13 19.38
N VAL A 114 -4.70 2.19 18.28
CA VAL A 114 -5.22 2.62 16.98
C VAL A 114 -5.11 1.45 16.00
N LEU A 115 -6.21 1.15 15.35
CA LEU A 115 -6.26 0.24 14.20
C LEU A 115 -6.25 1.07 12.93
N LEU A 116 -5.23 0.89 12.10
CA LEU A 116 -5.15 1.42 10.75
C LEU A 116 -5.68 0.35 9.80
N VAL A 117 -6.82 0.59 9.17
CA VAL A 117 -7.27 -0.17 8.00
C VAL A 117 -6.70 0.54 6.78
N PRO A 118 -5.84 -0.12 5.99
CA PRO A 118 -5.30 0.48 4.77
C PRO A 118 -6.38 0.59 3.70
N GLU A 119 -6.00 1.05 2.52
CA GLU A 119 -6.88 1.05 1.36
C GLU A 119 -7.51 -0.32 1.11
N VAL A 120 -8.82 -0.34 0.91
CA VAL A 120 -9.60 -1.52 0.60
C VAL A 120 -10.13 -1.38 -0.82
N TYR A 121 -9.96 -2.41 -1.65
CA TYR A 121 -10.56 -2.40 -2.99
C TYR A 121 -12.05 -2.70 -2.93
N GLY A 122 -12.83 -1.65 -2.84
CA GLY A 122 -14.27 -1.61 -2.66
C GLY A 122 -14.69 -0.80 -1.43
N ASP A 123 -15.97 -0.62 -1.26
CA ASP A 123 -16.53 -0.01 -0.05
C ASP A 123 -16.42 -0.97 1.12
N PHE A 124 -16.07 -0.47 2.29
CA PHE A 124 -16.00 -1.29 3.49
C PHE A 124 -16.78 -0.70 4.66
N THR A 125 -17.18 -1.56 5.57
CA THR A 125 -17.67 -1.21 6.91
C THR A 125 -16.92 -2.04 7.95
N LEU A 126 -16.23 -1.36 8.85
CA LEU A 126 -15.53 -1.97 9.97
C LEU A 126 -16.42 -1.92 11.22
N TYR A 127 -16.62 -3.08 11.82
CA TYR A 127 -17.25 -3.22 13.13
C TYR A 127 -16.19 -3.62 14.16
N VAL A 128 -16.21 -2.96 15.30
CA VAL A 128 -15.44 -3.32 16.49
C VAL A 128 -16.44 -3.70 17.59
N ASN A 129 -16.39 -4.94 18.05
CA ASN A 129 -17.34 -5.50 19.02
C ASN A 129 -18.82 -5.31 18.62
N GLY A 130 -19.10 -5.40 17.31
CA GLY A 130 -20.44 -5.26 16.74
C GLY A 130 -20.91 -3.82 16.53
N VAL A 131 -20.11 -2.83 16.88
CA VAL A 131 -20.41 -1.39 16.66
C VAL A 131 -19.66 -0.91 15.42
N VAL A 132 -20.33 -0.17 14.53
CA VAL A 132 -19.69 0.46 13.38
C VAL A 132 -18.65 1.46 13.87
N ALA A 133 -17.41 1.23 13.49
CA ALA A 133 -16.26 2.07 13.86
C ALA A 133 -15.77 2.93 12.70
N ALA A 134 -15.88 2.43 11.46
CA ALA A 134 -15.56 3.17 10.24
C ALA A 134 -16.30 2.60 9.05
N ALA A 135 -16.45 3.41 7.99
CA ALA A 135 -16.95 2.99 6.69
C ALA A 135 -16.35 3.89 5.59
N GLY A 136 -16.13 3.33 4.40
CA GLY A 136 -15.60 4.06 3.23
C GLY A 136 -14.85 3.13 2.27
N GLY A 137 -14.13 3.71 1.31
CA GLY A 137 -13.22 2.99 0.38
C GLY A 137 -11.74 3.27 0.63
N ASP A 138 -11.43 4.42 1.22
CA ASP A 138 -10.06 4.97 1.29
C ASP A 138 -9.27 4.52 2.54
N GLY A 139 -9.71 3.45 3.21
CA GLY A 139 -9.13 3.04 4.49
C GLY A 139 -9.60 3.91 5.66
N ALA A 140 -9.13 3.60 6.86
CA ALA A 140 -9.48 4.36 8.06
C ALA A 140 -8.46 4.18 9.19
N GLN A 141 -8.40 5.17 10.09
CA GLN A 141 -7.75 5.04 11.40
C GLN A 141 -8.82 5.10 12.49
N VAL A 142 -8.88 4.09 13.31
CA VAL A 142 -9.91 3.94 14.34
C VAL A 142 -9.27 3.70 15.69
N GLY A 143 -9.63 4.53 16.68
CA GLY A 143 -9.28 4.26 18.08
C GLY A 143 -10.05 3.05 18.58
N ILE A 144 -9.35 2.07 19.13
CA ILE A 144 -9.93 0.90 19.77
C ILE A 144 -9.41 0.78 21.19
N VAL A 145 -10.22 0.16 22.05
CA VAL A 145 -9.77 -0.27 23.36
C VAL A 145 -9.58 -1.78 23.29
N ALA A 146 -8.32 -2.21 23.31
CA ALA A 146 -8.02 -3.63 23.33
C ALA A 146 -8.30 -4.17 24.74
N ASP A 147 -9.25 -5.08 24.85
CA ASP A 147 -9.52 -5.91 25.99
C ASP A 147 -9.25 -7.37 25.63
N ARG A 148 -9.55 -8.31 26.51
CA ARG A 148 -9.26 -9.74 26.34
C ARG A 148 -9.67 -10.29 24.98
N ASP A 149 -10.88 -9.90 24.50
CA ASP A 149 -11.41 -10.34 23.22
C ASP A 149 -12.06 -9.15 22.49
N THR A 150 -11.32 -8.52 21.61
CA THR A 150 -11.85 -7.48 20.73
C THR A 150 -12.17 -8.08 19.36
N ARG A 151 -13.44 -8.11 18.99
CA ARG A 151 -13.90 -8.68 17.72
C ARG A 151 -13.85 -7.62 16.63
N LEU A 152 -13.09 -7.92 15.59
CA LEU A 152 -13.02 -7.14 14.36
C LEU A 152 -13.83 -7.86 13.28
N ARG A 153 -14.75 -7.16 12.65
CA ARG A 153 -15.47 -7.64 11.48
C ARG A 153 -15.42 -6.56 10.41
N LEU A 154 -14.96 -6.91 9.25
CA LEU A 154 -14.84 -6.01 8.11
C LEU A 154 -15.68 -6.58 6.97
N GLU A 155 -16.72 -5.87 6.60
CA GLU A 155 -17.56 -6.15 5.46
C GLU A 155 -17.05 -5.33 4.28
N VAL A 156 -16.79 -5.98 3.16
CA VAL A 156 -16.30 -5.34 1.93
C VAL A 156 -17.28 -5.61 0.81
N ARG A 157 -17.59 -4.59 0.03
CA ARG A 157 -18.37 -4.69 -1.19
C ARG A 157 -17.60 -4.07 -2.35
N ASN A 158 -17.38 -4.85 -3.39
CA ASN A 158 -16.73 -4.40 -4.60
C ASN A 158 -17.68 -4.45 -5.80
N ASP A 159 -17.96 -3.28 -6.36
CA ASP A 159 -18.81 -3.12 -7.54
C ASP A 159 -18.02 -2.59 -8.75
N GLU A 160 -16.77 -2.12 -8.57
CA GLU A 160 -16.08 -1.31 -9.59
C GLU A 160 -14.64 -1.74 -9.89
N HIS A 161 -13.93 -2.41 -8.96
CA HIS A 161 -12.51 -2.69 -9.09
C HIS A 161 -12.22 -4.10 -9.57
N TYR A 162 -11.16 -4.26 -10.37
CA TYR A 162 -10.64 -5.57 -10.75
C TYR A 162 -10.08 -6.35 -9.54
N TYR A 163 -9.35 -5.65 -8.67
CA TYR A 163 -8.94 -6.19 -7.37
C TYR A 163 -10.09 -6.07 -6.39
N SER A 164 -10.13 -6.92 -5.37
CA SER A 164 -11.19 -6.87 -4.37
C SER A 164 -10.73 -7.32 -3.00
N GLY A 165 -11.31 -6.70 -1.97
CA GLY A 165 -11.06 -7.03 -0.59
C GLY A 165 -9.81 -6.40 0.01
N LEU A 166 -9.30 -7.04 1.07
CA LEU A 166 -8.10 -6.63 1.78
C LEU A 166 -6.85 -7.19 1.11
N VAL A 167 -6.07 -6.32 0.48
CA VAL A 167 -4.77 -6.68 -0.10
C VAL A 167 -3.64 -6.39 0.88
N TYR A 168 -3.77 -5.34 1.68
CA TYR A 168 -2.83 -4.99 2.74
C TYR A 168 -3.44 -5.24 4.12
N PRO A 169 -2.65 -5.78 5.07
CA PRO A 169 -3.17 -6.11 6.40
C PRO A 169 -3.49 -4.84 7.19
N PRO A 170 -4.59 -4.84 7.96
CA PRO A 170 -4.78 -3.86 9.00
C PRO A 170 -3.61 -3.87 9.99
N VAL A 171 -3.26 -2.70 10.51
CA VAL A 171 -2.12 -2.54 11.41
C VAL A 171 -2.58 -1.99 12.75
N LEU A 172 -2.15 -2.65 13.82
CA LEU A 172 -2.44 -2.25 15.19
C LEU A 172 -1.20 -1.57 15.80
N GLY A 173 -1.42 -0.52 16.57
CA GLY A 173 -0.33 0.15 17.28
C GLY A 173 -0.81 1.26 18.19
N THR A 174 0.13 1.96 18.81
CA THR A 174 -0.15 3.15 19.60
C THR A 174 -0.40 4.36 18.69
N ALA A 175 -1.09 5.38 19.20
CA ALA A 175 -1.32 6.63 18.45
C ALA A 175 -0.01 7.27 17.96
N GLN A 176 1.06 7.21 18.76
CA GLN A 176 2.37 7.74 18.38
C GLN A 176 3.00 6.97 17.22
N GLN A 177 2.91 5.64 17.23
CA GLN A 177 3.42 4.80 16.14
C GLN A 177 2.65 5.10 14.85
N MET A 178 1.32 5.23 14.91
CA MET A 178 0.49 5.55 13.76
C MET A 178 0.80 6.95 13.20
N ALA A 179 1.00 7.94 14.06
CA ALA A 179 1.41 9.28 13.63
C ALA A 179 2.76 9.26 12.90
N ASN A 180 3.72 8.47 13.39
CA ASN A 180 5.03 8.32 12.76
C ASN A 180 4.92 7.66 11.37
N VAL A 181 4.09 6.62 11.23
CA VAL A 181 3.83 5.96 9.93
C VAL A 181 3.16 6.92 8.96
N SER A 182 2.10 7.60 9.40
CA SER A 182 1.40 8.58 8.56
C SER A 182 2.34 9.68 8.09
N PHE A 183 3.21 10.18 8.97
CA PHE A 183 4.22 11.17 8.60
C PHE A 183 5.24 10.62 7.59
N ALA A 184 5.76 9.41 7.82
CA ALA A 184 6.71 8.77 6.91
C ALA A 184 6.11 8.51 5.53
N ASN A 185 4.86 8.05 5.47
CA ASN A 185 4.13 7.82 4.23
C ASN A 185 3.89 9.14 3.47
N ALA A 186 3.44 10.19 4.17
CA ALA A 186 3.25 11.51 3.56
C ALA A 186 4.56 12.10 3.02
N LEU A 187 5.66 11.97 3.78
CA LEU A 187 6.97 12.41 3.33
C LEU A 187 7.44 11.64 2.10
N SER A 188 7.29 10.32 2.10
CA SER A 188 7.65 9.46 0.97
C SER A 188 6.84 9.83 -0.27
N ALA A 189 5.53 10.02 -0.14
CA ALA A 189 4.66 10.46 -1.23
C ALA A 189 5.08 11.83 -1.79
N CYS A 190 5.42 12.79 -0.93
CA CYS A 190 5.97 14.07 -1.37
C CYS A 190 7.27 13.91 -2.17
N VAL A 191 8.20 13.09 -1.71
CA VAL A 191 9.49 12.86 -2.40
C VAL A 191 9.27 12.21 -3.75
N LEU A 192 8.37 11.21 -3.84
CA LEU A 192 8.05 10.50 -5.08
C LEU A 192 7.38 11.40 -6.13
N VAL A 193 6.71 12.45 -5.72
CA VAL A 193 6.09 13.41 -6.64
C VAL A 193 7.03 14.57 -6.96
N LEU A 194 7.56 15.25 -5.92
CA LEU A 194 8.32 16.49 -6.10
C LEU A 194 9.69 16.26 -6.74
N GLY A 195 10.34 15.14 -6.46
CA GLY A 195 11.64 14.79 -7.05
C GLY A 195 11.56 14.65 -8.57
N PRO A 196 10.72 13.74 -9.10
CA PRO A 196 10.55 13.59 -10.55
C PRO A 196 9.97 14.85 -11.20
N LEU A 197 9.06 15.57 -10.55
CA LEU A 197 8.53 16.83 -11.09
C LEU A 197 9.62 17.88 -11.26
N ALA A 198 10.51 18.05 -10.28
CA ALA A 198 11.65 18.96 -10.39
C ALA A 198 12.60 18.54 -11.52
N ALA A 199 12.86 17.23 -11.68
CA ALA A 199 13.66 16.70 -12.77
C ALA A 199 13.00 16.95 -14.13
N ALA A 200 11.69 16.79 -14.25
CA ALA A 200 10.94 17.10 -15.48
C ALA A 200 11.04 18.59 -15.84
N LEU A 201 10.83 19.47 -14.88
CA LEU A 201 10.95 20.93 -15.09
C LEU A 201 12.35 21.31 -15.54
N PHE A 202 13.39 20.74 -14.92
CA PHE A 202 14.76 20.96 -15.33
C PHE A 202 15.01 20.47 -16.77
N ALA A 203 14.55 19.27 -17.12
CA ALA A 203 14.70 18.71 -18.47
C ALA A 203 14.00 19.58 -19.53
N PHE A 204 12.79 20.05 -19.27
CA PHE A 204 12.09 20.96 -20.17
C PHE A 204 12.77 22.35 -20.29
N ALA A 205 13.38 22.84 -19.21
CA ALA A 205 14.17 24.07 -19.26
C ALA A 205 15.45 23.89 -20.12
N VAL A 206 16.12 22.74 -20.01
CA VAL A 206 17.28 22.39 -20.86
C VAL A 206 16.86 22.30 -22.33
N ARG A 207 15.76 21.60 -22.63
CA ARG A 207 15.21 21.50 -23.99
C ARG A 207 14.95 22.88 -24.58
N ARG A 208 14.35 23.80 -23.81
CA ARG A 208 14.11 25.17 -24.30
C ARG A 208 15.35 25.94 -24.62
N LYS A 209 16.46 25.72 -23.89
CA LYS A 209 17.75 26.38 -24.12
C LYS A 209 18.57 25.76 -25.26
N ARG A 210 18.30 24.49 -25.60
CA ARG A 210 19.08 23.72 -26.61
C ARG A 210 18.27 23.45 -27.89
N ASP A 211 17.38 24.35 -28.27
CA ASP A 211 16.60 24.33 -29.51
C ASP A 211 16.01 22.95 -29.88
N GLY A 212 15.29 22.35 -28.95
CA GLY A 212 14.48 21.16 -29.23
C GLY A 212 15.18 19.83 -28.99
N ASP A 213 16.14 19.77 -28.08
CA ASP A 213 16.80 18.52 -27.65
C ASP A 213 15.74 17.43 -27.35
N ALA A 214 15.68 16.39 -28.20
CA ALA A 214 14.71 15.32 -28.13
C ALA A 214 14.89 14.47 -26.85
N LEU A 215 16.15 14.19 -26.47
CA LEU A 215 16.49 13.42 -25.28
C LEU A 215 16.00 14.14 -24.02
N ALA A 216 16.21 15.47 -23.93
CA ALA A 216 15.72 16.26 -22.80
C ALA A 216 14.19 16.29 -22.74
N ARG A 217 13.50 16.27 -23.91
CA ARG A 217 12.03 16.13 -23.96
C ARG A 217 11.60 14.79 -23.39
N ASP A 218 12.15 13.71 -23.91
CA ASP A 218 11.71 12.35 -23.59
C ASP A 218 12.00 12.03 -22.13
N PHE A 219 13.15 12.44 -21.61
CA PHE A 219 13.46 12.37 -20.18
C PHE A 219 12.49 13.23 -19.32
N GLY A 220 12.14 14.43 -19.79
CA GLY A 220 11.15 15.29 -19.10
C GLY A 220 9.76 14.64 -19.04
N VAL A 221 9.32 14.02 -20.12
CA VAL A 221 8.05 13.29 -20.19
C VAL A 221 8.08 12.08 -19.26
N LEU A 222 9.16 11.30 -19.28
CA LEU A 222 9.37 10.16 -18.36
C LEU A 222 9.23 10.57 -16.90
N CYS A 223 9.94 11.64 -16.51
CA CYS A 223 9.89 12.14 -15.13
C CYS A 223 8.50 12.68 -14.75
N ALA A 224 7.82 13.38 -15.66
CA ALA A 224 6.48 13.88 -15.41
C ALA A 224 5.47 12.73 -15.25
N ALA A 225 5.54 11.72 -16.11
CA ALA A 225 4.69 10.53 -16.00
C ALA A 225 4.97 9.77 -14.69
N PHE A 226 6.24 9.65 -14.31
CA PHE A 226 6.63 9.01 -13.05
C PHE A 226 6.12 9.79 -11.82
N ALA A 227 6.12 11.13 -11.87
CA ALA A 227 5.54 11.96 -10.81
C ALA A 227 4.04 11.72 -10.65
N VAL A 228 3.30 11.55 -11.76
CA VAL A 228 1.86 11.22 -11.72
C VAL A 228 1.64 9.81 -11.19
N ALA A 229 2.39 8.82 -11.68
CA ALA A 229 2.31 7.44 -11.21
C ALA A 229 2.65 7.31 -9.71
N GLY A 230 3.62 8.09 -9.22
CA GLY A 230 4.01 8.13 -7.80
C GLY A 230 3.09 8.97 -6.91
N ALA A 231 2.07 9.63 -7.47
CA ALA A 231 1.22 10.53 -6.71
C ALA A 231 0.09 9.82 -5.94
N HIS A 232 -0.08 8.51 -6.11
CA HIS A 232 -1.15 7.74 -5.45
C HIS A 232 -1.24 8.02 -3.95
N GLY A 233 -0.14 7.83 -3.22
CA GLY A 233 -0.11 8.07 -1.77
C GLY A 233 -0.45 9.52 -1.37
N LEU A 234 -0.10 10.52 -2.20
CA LEU A 234 -0.45 11.92 -1.94
C LEU A 234 -1.94 12.17 -2.19
N VAL A 235 -2.49 11.67 -3.29
CA VAL A 235 -3.92 11.81 -3.65
C VAL A 235 -4.79 11.12 -2.60
N TRP A 236 -4.36 9.95 -2.14
CA TRP A 236 -5.01 9.22 -1.07
C TRP A 236 -5.02 10.00 0.25
N HIS A 237 -3.88 10.58 0.65
CA HIS A 237 -3.79 11.42 1.87
C HIS A 237 -4.67 12.67 1.81
N LEU A 238 -4.96 13.17 0.61
CA LEU A 238 -5.85 14.31 0.39
C LEU A 238 -7.33 13.93 0.33
N GLY A 239 -7.67 12.62 0.46
CA GLY A 239 -9.02 12.12 0.34
C GLY A 239 -9.62 12.33 -1.05
N ALA A 240 -8.78 12.41 -2.08
CA ALA A 240 -9.19 12.65 -3.47
C ALA A 240 -9.08 11.38 -4.34
N ALA A 241 -8.66 10.25 -3.77
CA ALA A 241 -8.61 8.99 -4.46
C ALA A 241 -10.02 8.46 -4.76
N GLY A 242 -10.16 7.80 -5.90
CA GLY A 242 -11.41 7.18 -6.34
C GLY A 242 -11.14 6.37 -7.60
N ALA A 243 -12.12 5.63 -8.10
CA ALA A 243 -11.96 4.73 -9.26
C ALA A 243 -11.32 5.42 -10.49
N TRP A 244 -11.59 6.71 -10.70
CA TRP A 244 -10.99 7.51 -11.77
C TRP A 244 -9.46 7.66 -11.62
N TRP A 245 -8.94 7.66 -10.38
CA TRP A 245 -7.51 7.84 -10.14
C TRP A 245 -6.70 6.64 -10.61
N TYR A 246 -7.18 5.42 -10.43
CA TYR A 246 -6.50 4.22 -10.93
C TYR A 246 -6.33 4.26 -12.46
N ALA A 247 -7.33 4.76 -13.19
CA ALA A 247 -7.20 4.92 -14.65
C ALA A 247 -6.11 5.94 -15.03
N VAL A 248 -5.96 7.02 -14.25
CA VAL A 248 -4.89 8.02 -14.44
C VAL A 248 -3.53 7.41 -14.13
N GLU A 249 -3.42 6.65 -13.06
CA GLU A 249 -2.21 5.96 -12.65
C GLU A 249 -1.77 4.92 -13.70
N ASP A 250 -2.67 4.08 -14.19
CA ASP A 250 -2.40 3.10 -15.25
C ASP A 250 -1.93 3.78 -16.54
N ALA A 251 -2.56 4.88 -16.92
CA ALA A 251 -2.13 5.68 -18.06
C ALA A 251 -0.73 6.27 -17.84
N ALA A 252 -0.43 6.76 -16.64
CA ALA A 252 0.88 7.29 -16.29
C ALA A 252 1.95 6.20 -16.33
N TRP A 253 1.69 5.01 -15.78
CA TRP A 253 2.60 3.86 -15.88
C TRP A 253 2.84 3.43 -17.32
N THR A 254 1.81 3.44 -18.15
CA THR A 254 1.96 3.20 -19.60
C THR A 254 2.87 4.22 -20.24
N CYS A 255 2.72 5.50 -19.91
CA CYS A 255 3.60 6.57 -20.39
C CYS A 255 5.06 6.39 -19.89
N VAL A 256 5.26 5.96 -18.64
CA VAL A 256 6.58 5.64 -18.09
C VAL A 256 7.26 4.57 -18.93
N LEU A 257 6.57 3.46 -19.20
CA LEU A 257 7.12 2.35 -19.98
C LEU A 257 7.48 2.77 -21.42
N VAL A 258 6.58 3.50 -22.09
CA VAL A 258 6.82 3.97 -23.46
C VAL A 258 7.97 4.98 -23.50
N SER A 259 8.02 5.93 -22.56
CA SER A 259 9.08 6.94 -22.52
C SER A 259 10.44 6.34 -22.16
N ALA A 260 10.48 5.34 -21.28
CA ALA A 260 11.73 4.66 -20.90
C ALA A 260 12.41 3.95 -22.08
N VAL A 261 11.63 3.49 -23.07
CA VAL A 261 12.18 2.87 -24.31
C VAL A 261 12.71 3.94 -25.27
N SER A 262 12.25 5.18 -25.15
CA SER A 262 12.61 6.30 -26.04
C SER A 262 13.85 7.07 -25.59
N VAL A 263 14.25 6.96 -24.32
CA VAL A 263 15.43 7.58 -23.70
C VAL A 263 16.65 6.68 -23.83
#